data_5e58d73e2714e78ceda2a260178d82d8
#
_entry.id   5e58d73e2714e78ceda2a260178d82d8
#
_cell.length_a   1.000
_cell.length_b   1.000
_cell.length_c   1.000
_cell.angle_alpha   90.00
_cell.angle_beta   90.00
_cell.angle_gamma   90.00
#
_symmetry.space_group_name_H-M   'P 1'
#
loop_
_entity.id
_entity.type
_entity.pdbx_description
1 polymer ?
#
loop_
_entity_poly.entity_id
_entity_poly.type
_entity_poly.pdbx_seq_one_letter_code
_entity_poly.pdbx_strand_id
1 'polypeptide(L)'
;MRQDVRKPRRSVLYVPGSNPKALKKSSTLDVDAIIYDLEDSVAANARNDARTAIIEIINSGVNKNKEQVIRVNALDTDDGKIDIKVLDKCNPDAILIPKVNEAKDVKAYEKYLKNKETKIWVMMETALSIVNAYDIAKSSKYLKCFVMGTIDLSAELGIEE
;
A
#
# COMPACT_ATOMS: atom_id res chain seq x y z
N MET A 1 -4.66 1.73 -26.92
CA MET A 1 -4.84 0.77 -25.82
C MET A 1 -3.46 0.31 -25.37
N ARG A 2 -2.92 0.80 -24.24
CA ARG A 2 -1.76 0.15 -23.62
C ARG A 2 -2.23 -1.20 -23.11
N GLN A 3 -1.69 -2.30 -23.62
CA GLN A 3 -1.88 -3.61 -23.06
C GLN A 3 -1.48 -3.53 -21.58
N ASP A 4 -2.35 -3.99 -20.70
CA ASP A 4 -2.07 -4.13 -19.26
C ASP A 4 -1.02 -5.25 -19.14
N VAL A 5 0.24 -4.90 -19.40
CA VAL A 5 1.37 -5.84 -19.28
C VAL A 5 1.47 -6.15 -17.80
N ARG A 6 1.03 -7.34 -17.42
CA ARG A 6 1.14 -7.81 -16.03
C ARG A 6 2.61 -7.81 -15.64
N LYS A 7 3.01 -6.83 -14.83
CA LYS A 7 4.33 -6.85 -14.21
C LYS A 7 4.39 -8.08 -13.27
N PRO A 8 5.46 -8.86 -13.30
CA PRO A 8 5.64 -9.94 -12.33
C PRO A 8 5.75 -9.34 -10.93
N ARG A 9 5.22 -10.04 -9.93
CA ARG A 9 5.31 -9.69 -8.51
C ARG A 9 5.83 -10.89 -7.73
N ARG A 10 7.00 -11.39 -8.12
CA ARG A 10 7.67 -12.56 -7.49
C ARG A 10 8.30 -12.17 -6.16
N SER A 11 8.73 -10.91 -6.04
CA SER A 11 9.34 -10.35 -4.85
C SER A 11 8.74 -8.98 -4.56
N VAL A 12 8.22 -8.81 -3.33
CA VAL A 12 7.63 -7.57 -2.84
C VAL A 12 8.29 -7.23 -1.51
N LEU A 13 8.95 -6.07 -1.44
CA LEU A 13 9.72 -5.64 -0.29
C LEU A 13 8.99 -4.55 0.47
N TYR A 14 8.75 -4.75 1.77
CA TYR A 14 8.33 -3.68 2.68
C TYR A 14 9.53 -2.83 3.11
N VAL A 15 9.37 -1.52 3.05
CA VAL A 15 10.38 -0.54 3.45
C VAL A 15 9.75 0.50 4.37
N PRO A 16 10.10 0.54 5.66
CA PRO A 16 9.60 1.56 6.57
C PRO A 16 9.95 2.97 6.07
N GLY A 17 8.94 3.83 5.93
CA GLY A 17 9.13 5.21 5.49
C GLY A 17 10.00 6.04 6.44
N SER A 18 10.06 5.64 7.72
CA SER A 18 10.88 6.26 8.74
C SER A 18 12.35 5.83 8.74
N ASN A 19 12.77 4.93 7.84
CA ASN A 19 14.14 4.42 7.78
C ASN A 19 14.88 4.89 6.52
N PRO A 20 15.64 6.01 6.57
CA PRO A 20 16.33 6.55 5.41
C PRO A 20 17.36 5.59 4.80
N LYS A 21 18.00 4.76 5.63
CA LYS A 21 18.96 3.75 5.15
C LYS A 21 18.27 2.66 4.32
N ALA A 22 17.13 2.18 4.80
CA ALA A 22 16.33 1.18 4.08
C ALA A 22 15.75 1.76 2.77
N LEU A 23 15.24 2.99 2.80
CA LEU A 23 14.78 3.70 1.61
C LEU A 23 15.88 3.82 0.57
N LYS A 24 17.08 4.27 0.95
CA LYS A 24 18.23 4.35 0.04
C LYS A 24 18.64 2.99 -0.48
N LYS A 25 18.70 1.97 0.37
CA LYS A 25 19.09 0.60 -0.01
C LYS A 25 18.10 -0.02 -0.99
N SER A 26 16.82 0.32 -0.91
CA SER A 26 15.78 -0.26 -1.79
C SER A 26 16.08 -0.09 -3.28
N SER A 27 16.83 0.95 -3.66
CA SER A 27 17.21 1.19 -5.06
C SER A 27 18.20 0.16 -5.61
N THR A 28 19.00 -0.46 -4.74
CA THR A 28 20.04 -1.42 -5.12
C THR A 28 19.58 -2.88 -5.09
N LEU A 29 18.38 -3.14 -4.58
CA LEU A 29 17.85 -4.51 -4.44
C LEU A 29 17.12 -4.92 -5.72
N ASP A 30 17.29 -6.18 -6.11
CA ASP A 30 16.56 -6.77 -7.23
C ASP A 30 15.20 -7.31 -6.76
N VAL A 31 14.21 -6.42 -6.74
CA VAL A 31 12.82 -6.73 -6.36
C VAL A 31 11.86 -6.18 -7.40
N ASP A 32 10.73 -6.87 -7.59
CA ASP A 32 9.71 -6.47 -8.56
C ASP A 32 8.87 -5.28 -8.05
N ALA A 33 8.60 -5.23 -6.74
CA ALA A 33 7.81 -4.17 -6.12
C ALA A 33 8.36 -3.75 -4.76
N ILE A 34 8.10 -2.49 -4.39
CA ILE A 34 8.43 -1.93 -3.08
C ILE A 34 7.14 -1.38 -2.48
N ILE A 35 6.85 -1.76 -1.23
CA ILE A 35 5.80 -1.15 -0.42
C ILE A 35 6.48 -0.22 0.58
N TYR A 36 6.36 1.08 0.36
CA TYR A 36 6.75 2.10 1.32
C TYR A 36 5.69 2.19 2.40
N ASP A 37 6.08 1.92 3.63
CA ASP A 37 5.15 1.79 4.73
C ASP A 37 5.02 3.09 5.54
N LEU A 38 3.78 3.50 5.80
CA LEU A 38 3.41 4.62 6.69
C LEU A 38 2.62 4.15 7.92
N GLU A 39 2.33 2.84 8.02
CA GLU A 39 1.45 2.28 9.04
C GLU A 39 2.25 1.59 10.16
N ASP A 40 2.19 0.27 10.27
CA ASP A 40 2.67 -0.48 11.44
C ASP A 40 4.16 -0.34 11.72
N SER A 41 4.99 -0.21 10.67
CA SER A 41 6.44 -0.07 10.86
C SER A 41 6.90 1.36 11.19
N VAL A 42 5.95 2.32 11.32
CA VAL A 42 6.25 3.74 11.54
C VAL A 42 5.55 4.25 12.79
N ALA A 43 6.34 4.58 13.81
CA ALA A 43 5.82 5.19 15.02
C ALA A 43 5.09 6.52 14.71
N ALA A 44 4.03 6.83 15.47
CA ALA A 44 3.17 7.99 15.20
C ALA A 44 3.94 9.31 15.11
N ASN A 45 4.93 9.52 15.97
CA ASN A 45 5.77 10.72 15.95
C ASN A 45 6.73 10.83 14.76
N ALA A 46 6.97 9.73 14.02
CA ALA A 46 7.84 9.69 12.84
C ALA A 46 7.08 9.76 11.52
N ARG A 47 5.73 9.71 11.52
CA ARG A 47 4.92 9.63 10.31
C ARG A 47 5.09 10.81 9.36
N ASN A 48 5.23 12.03 9.89
CA ASN A 48 5.40 13.21 9.04
C ASN A 48 6.73 13.18 8.26
N ASP A 49 7.82 12.79 8.93
CA ASP A 49 9.14 12.64 8.29
C ASP A 49 9.10 11.48 7.26
N ALA A 50 8.43 10.38 7.61
CA ALA A 50 8.24 9.25 6.70
C ALA A 50 7.47 9.64 5.43
N ARG A 51 6.41 10.44 5.53
CA ARG A 51 5.66 10.98 4.38
C ARG A 51 6.56 11.78 3.46
N THR A 52 7.37 12.67 4.05
CA THR A 52 8.32 13.49 3.28
C THR A 52 9.34 12.64 2.56
N ALA A 53 9.96 11.70 3.26
CA ALA A 53 10.97 10.79 2.68
C ALA A 53 10.40 9.92 1.54
N ILE A 54 9.15 9.44 1.67
CA ILE A 54 8.48 8.66 0.63
C ILE A 54 8.19 9.52 -0.60
N ILE A 55 7.71 10.76 -0.43
CA ILE A 55 7.51 11.71 -1.54
C ILE A 55 8.83 11.92 -2.29
N GLU A 56 9.91 12.17 -1.58
CA GLU A 56 11.23 12.42 -2.15
C GLU A 56 11.74 11.22 -2.95
N ILE A 57 11.67 9.99 -2.39
CA ILE A 57 12.20 8.82 -3.08
C ILE A 57 11.38 8.46 -4.32
N ILE A 58 10.06 8.59 -4.29
CA ILE A 58 9.22 8.35 -5.48
C ILE A 58 9.53 9.39 -6.56
N ASN A 59 9.59 10.68 -6.20
CA ASN A 59 9.85 11.77 -7.14
C ASN A 59 11.28 11.76 -7.69
N SER A 60 12.25 11.19 -6.97
CA SER A 60 13.62 11.03 -7.47
C SER A 60 13.73 10.09 -8.68
N GLY A 61 12.74 9.19 -8.85
CA GLY A 61 12.70 8.24 -9.95
C GLY A 61 13.74 7.10 -9.85
N VAL A 62 14.48 6.97 -8.74
CA VAL A 62 15.52 5.92 -8.57
C VAL A 62 14.95 4.51 -8.65
N ASN A 63 13.69 4.32 -8.29
CA ASN A 63 12.98 3.04 -8.30
C ASN A 63 11.95 2.92 -9.44
N LYS A 64 12.04 3.74 -10.51
CA LYS A 64 11.06 3.76 -11.61
C LYS A 64 10.90 2.45 -12.38
N ASN A 65 11.85 1.54 -12.27
CA ASN A 65 11.84 0.20 -12.86
C ASN A 65 11.09 -0.84 -12.01
N LYS A 66 10.73 -0.48 -10.77
CA LYS A 66 9.99 -1.31 -9.82
C LYS A 66 8.55 -0.78 -9.68
N GLU A 67 7.63 -1.64 -9.26
CA GLU A 67 6.29 -1.17 -8.87
C GLU A 67 6.37 -0.52 -7.50
N GLN A 68 5.98 0.75 -7.40
CA GLN A 68 6.09 1.55 -6.18
C GLN A 68 4.71 1.71 -5.55
N VAL A 69 4.56 1.19 -4.34
CA VAL A 69 3.31 1.14 -3.59
C VAL A 69 3.48 1.88 -2.27
N ILE A 70 2.49 2.63 -1.83
CA ILE A 70 2.47 3.25 -0.49
C ILE A 70 1.44 2.52 0.37
N ARG A 71 1.86 1.90 1.50
CA ARG A 71 0.91 1.45 2.50
C ARG A 71 0.53 2.63 3.37
N VAL A 72 -0.74 3.00 3.30
CA VAL A 72 -1.31 4.13 4.03
C VAL A 72 -1.93 3.67 5.35
N ASN A 73 -2.13 4.59 6.30
CA ASN A 73 -2.94 4.32 7.49
C ASN A 73 -4.43 4.20 7.14
N ALA A 74 -5.21 3.59 8.03
CA ALA A 74 -6.64 3.43 7.84
C ALA A 74 -7.35 4.77 7.69
N LEU A 75 -8.28 4.87 6.73
CA LEU A 75 -8.91 6.12 6.30
C LEU A 75 -9.77 6.79 7.37
N ASP A 76 -10.25 6.03 8.34
CA ASP A 76 -11.01 6.53 9.50
C ASP A 76 -10.12 7.22 10.55
N THR A 77 -8.79 7.09 10.42
CA THR A 77 -7.81 7.78 11.26
C THR A 77 -7.42 9.15 10.69
N ASP A 78 -6.90 10.04 11.53
CA ASP A 78 -6.38 11.33 11.06
C ASP A 78 -5.12 11.14 10.20
N ASP A 79 -4.26 10.18 10.55
CA ASP A 79 -3.08 9.83 9.75
C ASP A 79 -3.47 9.34 8.35
N GLY A 80 -4.48 8.48 8.23
CA GLY A 80 -4.96 8.02 6.93
C GLY A 80 -5.48 9.15 6.04
N LYS A 81 -6.18 10.13 6.61
CA LYS A 81 -6.60 11.34 5.87
C LYS A 81 -5.43 12.20 5.41
N ILE A 82 -4.35 12.25 6.22
CA ILE A 82 -3.11 12.96 5.85
C ILE A 82 -2.36 12.18 4.78
N ASP A 83 -2.25 10.86 4.91
CA ASP A 83 -1.56 9.98 3.95
C ASP A 83 -2.16 10.10 2.54
N ILE A 84 -3.49 10.17 2.43
CA ILE A 84 -4.14 10.38 1.13
C ILE A 84 -3.68 11.68 0.44
N LYS A 85 -3.37 12.73 1.22
CA LYS A 85 -2.84 13.98 0.66
C LYS A 85 -1.42 13.85 0.13
N VAL A 86 -0.66 12.85 0.57
CA VAL A 86 0.68 12.52 0.04
C VAL A 86 0.58 12.13 -1.43
N LEU A 87 -0.51 11.45 -1.82
CA LEU A 87 -0.75 11.05 -3.22
C LEU A 87 -0.85 12.24 -4.19
N ASP A 88 -1.19 13.43 -3.69
CA ASP A 88 -1.23 14.64 -4.50
C ASP A 88 0.18 15.19 -4.83
N LYS A 89 1.21 14.73 -4.10
CA LYS A 89 2.59 15.21 -4.19
C LYS A 89 3.54 14.24 -4.89
N CYS A 90 3.10 13.00 -5.09
CA CYS A 90 3.85 11.96 -5.80
C CYS A 90 2.86 11.05 -6.54
N ASN A 91 3.38 10.24 -7.46
CA ASN A 91 2.56 9.36 -8.29
C ASN A 91 3.01 7.90 -8.09
N PRO A 92 2.59 7.23 -7.00
CA PRO A 92 2.86 5.81 -6.83
C PRO A 92 2.08 4.98 -7.85
N ASP A 93 2.59 3.80 -8.19
CA ASP A 93 1.85 2.85 -9.05
C ASP A 93 0.58 2.35 -8.35
N ALA A 94 0.63 2.19 -7.02
CA ALA A 94 -0.53 1.78 -6.22
C ALA A 94 -0.48 2.34 -4.79
N ILE A 95 -1.64 2.30 -4.12
CA ILE A 95 -1.74 2.37 -2.66
C ILE A 95 -2.11 0.99 -2.13
N LEU A 96 -1.56 0.63 -0.96
CA LEU A 96 -1.96 -0.54 -0.21
C LEU A 96 -2.80 -0.08 0.98
N ILE A 97 -4.06 -0.50 1.00
CA ILE A 97 -5.02 -0.09 2.03
C ILE A 97 -5.18 -1.17 3.09
N PRO A 98 -5.02 -0.82 4.39
CA PRO A 98 -5.10 -1.77 5.49
C PRO A 98 -6.55 -2.03 5.91
N LYS A 99 -6.75 -3.09 6.66
CA LYS A 99 -7.96 -3.41 7.46
C LYS A 99 -9.27 -3.34 6.67
N VAL A 100 -9.23 -3.79 5.43
CA VAL A 100 -10.40 -3.87 4.55
C VAL A 100 -11.24 -5.07 4.98
N ASN A 101 -12.52 -4.83 5.26
CA ASN A 101 -13.48 -5.85 5.64
C ASN A 101 -14.54 -6.10 4.56
N GLU A 102 -14.88 -5.05 3.80
CA GLU A 102 -15.98 -5.08 2.87
C GLU A 102 -15.69 -4.28 1.58
N ALA A 103 -16.48 -4.53 0.54
CA ALA A 103 -16.41 -3.79 -0.72
C ALA A 103 -16.52 -2.26 -0.58
N LYS A 104 -17.30 -1.79 0.41
CA LYS A 104 -17.46 -0.35 0.68
C LYS A 104 -16.17 0.33 1.11
N ASP A 105 -15.27 -0.41 1.79
CA ASP A 105 -14.00 0.14 2.29
C ASP A 105 -13.10 0.50 1.11
N VAL A 106 -12.98 -0.39 0.11
CA VAL A 106 -12.25 -0.12 -1.13
C VAL A 106 -12.83 1.09 -1.87
N LYS A 107 -14.17 1.18 -1.98
CA LYS A 107 -14.85 2.30 -2.62
C LYS A 107 -14.63 3.63 -1.90
N ALA A 108 -14.42 3.60 -0.59
CA ALA A 108 -14.11 4.81 0.18
C ALA A 108 -12.77 5.41 -0.27
N TYR A 109 -11.72 4.58 -0.42
CA TYR A 109 -10.42 5.06 -0.92
C TYR A 109 -10.47 5.48 -2.40
N GLU A 110 -11.23 4.78 -3.25
CA GLU A 110 -11.37 5.11 -4.67
C GLU A 110 -11.81 6.56 -4.91
N LYS A 111 -12.63 7.12 -4.02
CA LYS A 111 -13.11 8.50 -4.09
C LYS A 111 -11.98 9.53 -4.00
N TYR A 112 -10.91 9.20 -3.31
CA TYR A 112 -9.75 10.07 -3.11
C TYR A 112 -8.68 9.93 -4.17
N LEU A 113 -8.74 8.90 -5.03
CA LEU A 113 -7.78 8.71 -6.12
C LEU A 113 -8.03 9.74 -7.24
N LYS A 114 -7.29 10.86 -7.19
CA LYS A 114 -7.31 11.87 -8.25
C LYS A 114 -6.61 11.36 -9.51
N ASN A 115 -5.42 10.77 -9.35
CA ASN A 115 -4.72 10.09 -10.43
C ASN A 115 -5.35 8.72 -10.68
N LYS A 116 -6.03 8.57 -11.81
CA LYS A 116 -6.70 7.32 -12.20
C LYS A 116 -5.74 6.22 -12.69
N GLU A 117 -4.46 6.52 -12.82
CA GLU A 117 -3.43 5.51 -13.09
C GLU A 117 -3.00 4.79 -11.80
N THR A 118 -3.07 5.45 -10.64
CA THR A 118 -2.79 4.80 -9.34
C THR A 118 -3.79 3.68 -9.07
N LYS A 119 -3.29 2.50 -8.72
CA LYS A 119 -4.08 1.30 -8.44
C LYS A 119 -4.30 1.13 -6.94
N ILE A 120 -5.19 0.22 -6.57
CA ILE A 120 -5.45 -0.17 -5.19
C ILE A 120 -4.95 -1.60 -4.98
N TRP A 121 -4.17 -1.80 -3.95
CA TRP A 121 -3.88 -3.09 -3.35
C TRP A 121 -4.59 -3.16 -2.00
N VAL A 122 -5.00 -4.33 -1.58
CA VAL A 122 -5.76 -4.53 -0.33
C VAL A 122 -5.02 -5.50 0.57
N MET A 123 -4.84 -5.11 1.84
CA MET A 123 -4.44 -6.06 2.89
C MET A 123 -5.61 -6.96 3.24
N MET A 124 -5.40 -8.25 3.08
CA MET A 124 -6.31 -9.32 3.53
C MET A 124 -5.80 -9.83 4.86
N GLU A 125 -6.18 -9.18 5.94
CA GLU A 125 -5.59 -9.35 7.27
C GLU A 125 -6.63 -9.52 8.39
N THR A 126 -7.92 -9.59 8.03
CA THR A 126 -9.02 -9.87 8.96
C THR A 126 -9.80 -11.10 8.50
N ALA A 127 -10.38 -11.85 9.43
CA ALA A 127 -11.23 -12.99 9.10
C ALA A 127 -12.39 -12.56 8.19
N LEU A 128 -12.96 -11.39 8.44
CA LEU A 128 -14.08 -10.86 7.64
C LEU A 128 -13.64 -10.54 6.20
N SER A 129 -12.41 -10.06 5.99
CA SER A 129 -11.86 -9.84 4.65
C SER A 129 -11.79 -11.13 3.83
N ILE A 130 -11.43 -12.23 4.47
CA ILE A 130 -11.35 -13.55 3.81
C ILE A 130 -12.75 -14.03 3.40
N VAL A 131 -13.74 -13.90 4.29
CA VAL A 131 -15.13 -14.28 3.98
C VAL A 131 -15.68 -13.44 2.83
N ASN A 132 -15.38 -12.16 2.78
CA ASN A 132 -15.88 -11.21 1.78
C ASN A 132 -14.95 -11.04 0.56
N ALA A 133 -13.90 -11.87 0.42
CA ALA A 133 -12.86 -11.69 -0.60
C ALA A 133 -13.42 -11.54 -2.02
N TYR A 134 -14.44 -12.29 -2.39
CA TYR A 134 -15.07 -12.22 -3.71
C TYR A 134 -15.72 -10.85 -3.97
N ASP A 135 -16.48 -10.33 -3.01
CA ASP A 135 -17.14 -9.04 -3.16
C ASP A 135 -16.14 -7.88 -3.11
N ILE A 136 -15.10 -8.00 -2.27
CA ILE A 136 -13.98 -7.06 -2.25
C ILE A 136 -13.30 -7.04 -3.63
N ALA A 137 -12.99 -8.21 -4.21
CA ALA A 137 -12.33 -8.32 -5.52
C ALA A 137 -13.10 -7.62 -6.65
N LYS A 138 -14.42 -7.62 -6.59
CA LYS A 138 -15.31 -7.00 -7.60
C LYS A 138 -15.60 -5.52 -7.34
N SER A 139 -15.19 -4.98 -6.19
CA SER A 139 -15.62 -3.67 -5.71
C SER A 139 -15.13 -2.51 -6.55
N SER A 140 -13.94 -2.61 -7.17
CA SER A 140 -13.32 -1.53 -7.93
C SER A 140 -12.49 -2.03 -9.11
N LYS A 141 -12.59 -1.34 -10.25
CA LYS A 141 -11.71 -1.58 -11.40
C LYS A 141 -10.24 -1.19 -11.14
N TYR A 142 -9.98 -0.40 -10.12
CA TYR A 142 -8.64 0.01 -9.69
C TYR A 142 -7.97 -1.02 -8.79
N LEU A 143 -8.74 -1.93 -8.19
CA LEU A 143 -8.20 -3.02 -7.37
C LEU A 143 -7.40 -3.99 -8.25
N LYS A 144 -6.13 -4.25 -7.89
CA LYS A 144 -5.22 -5.06 -8.71
C LYS A 144 -4.51 -6.17 -7.94
N CYS A 145 -4.46 -6.10 -6.61
CA CYS A 145 -3.71 -7.06 -5.81
C CYS A 145 -4.33 -7.22 -4.42
N PHE A 146 -4.35 -8.45 -3.93
CA PHE A 146 -4.52 -8.78 -2.52
C PHE A 146 -3.15 -9.11 -1.93
N VAL A 147 -2.86 -8.56 -0.77
CA VAL A 147 -1.67 -8.85 0.03
C VAL A 147 -2.13 -9.53 1.31
N MET A 148 -1.63 -10.74 1.56
CA MET A 148 -2.00 -11.47 2.78
C MET A 148 -1.24 -10.92 3.98
N GLY A 149 -1.96 -10.37 4.96
CA GLY A 149 -1.43 -9.93 6.25
C GLY A 149 -1.50 -11.09 7.26
N THR A 150 -0.59 -12.06 7.11
CA THR A 150 -0.65 -13.31 7.86
C THR A 150 -0.54 -13.13 9.36
N ILE A 151 0.25 -12.18 9.83
CA ILE A 151 0.44 -11.91 11.27
C ILE A 151 -0.89 -11.49 11.92
N ASP A 152 -1.53 -10.44 11.40
CA ASP A 152 -2.80 -9.93 11.95
C ASP A 152 -3.92 -10.97 11.80
N LEU A 153 -3.97 -11.65 10.65
CA LEU A 153 -4.96 -12.69 10.41
C LEU A 153 -4.81 -13.87 11.37
N SER A 154 -3.59 -14.34 11.62
CA SER A 154 -3.31 -15.40 12.56
C SER A 154 -3.69 -15.01 14.00
N ALA A 155 -3.37 -13.77 14.38
CA ALA A 155 -3.75 -13.24 15.69
C ALA A 155 -5.28 -13.16 15.86
N GLU A 156 -6.01 -12.68 14.84
CA GLU A 156 -7.48 -12.61 14.88
C GLU A 156 -8.12 -14.00 14.95
N LEU A 157 -7.56 -14.97 14.22
CA LEU A 157 -8.06 -16.36 14.19
C LEU A 157 -7.62 -17.18 15.41
N GLY A 158 -6.71 -16.68 16.26
CA GLY A 158 -6.19 -17.39 17.41
C GLY A 158 -5.35 -18.62 17.05
N ILE A 159 -4.66 -18.59 15.91
CA ILE A 159 -3.76 -19.66 15.48
C ILE A 159 -2.30 -19.22 15.66
N GLU A 160 -1.44 -20.17 16.02
CA GLU A 160 0.01 -19.95 16.08
C GLU A 160 0.58 -19.92 14.64
N GLU A 161 1.61 -19.09 14.43
CA GLU A 161 2.35 -18.99 13.17
C GLU A 161 3.22 -20.24 12.90
#